data_8f28e67cb9daaea8ea04085cf5897bdb
#
_entry.id   8f28e67cb9daaea8ea04085cf5897bdb
#
_cell.length_a   1.000
_cell.length_b   1.000
_cell.length_c   1.000
_cell.angle_alpha   90.00
_cell.angle_beta   90.00
_cell.angle_gamma   90.00
#
_symmetry.space_group_name_H-M   'P 1'
#
loop_
_entity.id
_entity.type
_entity.pdbx_description
1 polymer ?
#
loop_
_entity_poly.entity_id
_entity_poly.type
_entity_poly.pdbx_seq_one_letter_code
_entity_poly.pdbx_strand_id
1 'polypeptide(L)'
;MPFRTHLLVVANQTVGSHGLMTALRDRAGQSAIRVTLLSPVLWSEREEARARLDAACESLREQGIEAEGVLGDADPVVAVQEVWDPGRFDEIVVSTFASGASRWMQVDLPHRVAKLTDCTVRHIESRPEPAPVPPAAPPEHPGLLESAVGLLRTGTRGRA
;
A
#
# COMPACT_ATOMS: atom_id res chain seq x y z
N MET A 1 -30.38 11.04 -9.76
CA MET A 1 -29.12 10.26 -9.53
C MET A 1 -28.15 11.15 -8.82
N PRO A 2 -27.64 10.77 -7.65
CA PRO A 2 -26.56 11.53 -7.05
C PRO A 2 -25.36 11.52 -7.97
N PHE A 3 -24.81 12.68 -8.27
CA PHE A 3 -23.60 12.82 -9.05
C PHE A 3 -22.45 12.15 -8.30
N ARG A 4 -21.73 11.24 -8.94
CA ARG A 4 -20.54 10.58 -8.38
C ARG A 4 -19.32 11.06 -9.13
N THR A 5 -18.35 11.57 -8.40
CA THR A 5 -17.05 11.92 -8.97
C THR A 5 -16.24 10.67 -9.23
N HIS A 6 -15.84 10.45 -10.46
CA HIS A 6 -15.01 9.30 -10.82
C HIS A 6 -13.54 9.67 -10.84
N LEU A 7 -12.78 9.10 -9.90
CA LEU A 7 -11.35 9.31 -9.75
C LEU A 7 -10.55 8.24 -10.47
N LEU A 8 -9.60 8.66 -11.29
CA LEU A 8 -8.52 7.78 -11.77
C LEU A 8 -7.32 7.92 -10.85
N VAL A 9 -6.99 6.89 -10.11
CA VAL A 9 -5.87 6.88 -9.15
C VAL A 9 -4.71 6.10 -9.72
N VAL A 10 -3.60 6.79 -9.97
CA VAL A 10 -2.37 6.19 -10.49
C VAL A 10 -1.44 5.89 -9.31
N ALA A 11 -1.25 4.63 -9.01
CA ALA A 11 -0.45 4.17 -7.88
C ALA A 11 0.18 2.80 -8.20
N ASN A 12 1.41 2.56 -7.76
CA ASN A 12 2.05 1.25 -7.87
C ASN A 12 2.30 0.68 -6.47
N GLN A 13 3.45 0.95 -5.87
CA GLN A 13 3.81 0.46 -4.54
C GLN A 13 2.98 1.11 -3.42
N THR A 14 2.40 2.29 -3.69
CA THR A 14 1.52 2.99 -2.75
C THR A 14 0.06 2.52 -2.78
N VAL A 15 -0.28 1.60 -3.68
CA VAL A 15 -1.61 0.96 -3.68
C VAL A 15 -1.86 0.29 -2.33
N GLY A 16 -2.94 0.67 -1.66
CA GLY A 16 -3.26 0.19 -0.32
C GLY A 16 -2.48 0.86 0.81
N SER A 17 -1.60 1.82 0.53
CA SER A 17 -0.92 2.57 1.59
C SER A 17 -1.92 3.33 2.47
N HIS A 18 -1.59 3.47 3.75
CA HIS A 18 -2.45 4.18 4.71
C HIS A 18 -2.77 5.62 4.24
N GLY A 19 -1.78 6.34 3.71
CA GLY A 19 -1.96 7.70 3.22
C GLY A 19 -2.95 7.81 2.07
N LEU A 20 -2.82 6.93 1.06
CA LEU A 20 -3.75 6.89 -0.07
C LEU A 20 -5.16 6.49 0.36
N MET A 21 -5.28 5.42 1.16
CA MET A 21 -6.58 4.91 1.60
C MET A 21 -7.32 5.94 2.48
N THR A 22 -6.61 6.65 3.35
CA THR A 22 -7.18 7.72 4.17
C THR A 22 -7.65 8.88 3.30
N ALA A 23 -6.86 9.33 2.34
CA ALA A 23 -7.24 10.41 1.43
C ALA A 23 -8.51 10.08 0.61
N LEU A 24 -8.61 8.85 0.11
CA LEU A 24 -9.81 8.40 -0.62
C LEU A 24 -11.04 8.31 0.29
N ARG A 25 -10.86 7.85 1.52
CA ARG A 25 -11.93 7.78 2.51
C ARG A 25 -12.43 9.18 2.90
N ASP A 26 -11.53 10.12 3.13
CA ASP A 26 -11.87 11.51 3.44
C ASP A 26 -12.61 12.16 2.28
N ARG A 27 -12.19 11.89 1.06
CA ARG A 27 -12.86 12.38 -0.15
C ARG A 27 -14.28 11.80 -0.27
N ALA A 28 -14.45 10.51 0.01
CA ALA A 28 -15.77 9.85 0.01
C ALA A 28 -16.71 10.39 1.09
N GLY A 29 -16.18 10.87 2.22
CA GLY A 29 -16.93 11.55 3.27
C GLY A 29 -17.46 12.93 2.86
N GLN A 30 -16.84 13.57 1.86
CA GLN A 30 -17.25 14.88 1.35
C GLN A 30 -18.26 14.78 0.19
N SER A 31 -18.13 13.79 -0.66
CA SER A 31 -19.02 13.55 -1.79
C SER A 31 -18.91 12.10 -2.26
N ALA A 32 -19.98 11.60 -2.89
CA ALA A 32 -19.95 10.26 -3.45
C ALA A 32 -18.86 10.13 -4.54
N ILE A 33 -18.00 9.13 -4.41
CA ILE A 33 -16.94 8.86 -5.39
C ILE A 33 -17.02 7.43 -5.91
N ARG A 34 -16.41 7.25 -7.08
CA ARG A 34 -16.04 5.98 -7.68
C ARG A 34 -14.55 6.01 -7.99
N VAL A 35 -13.85 4.92 -7.77
CA VAL A 35 -12.39 4.88 -7.90
C VAL A 35 -11.98 3.81 -8.91
N THR A 36 -11.14 4.18 -9.86
CA THR A 36 -10.38 3.25 -10.68
C THR A 36 -8.91 3.35 -10.27
N LEU A 37 -8.37 2.28 -9.71
CA LEU A 37 -6.94 2.18 -9.35
C LEU A 37 -6.17 1.67 -10.56
N LEU A 38 -5.32 2.51 -11.13
CA LEU A 38 -4.41 2.16 -12.23
C LEU A 38 -3.02 1.92 -11.68
N SER A 39 -2.50 0.71 -11.83
CA SER A 39 -1.14 0.35 -11.44
C SER A 39 -0.25 0.13 -12.66
N PRO A 40 0.60 1.09 -13.01
CA PRO A 40 1.67 0.90 -13.98
C PRO A 40 2.68 -0.10 -13.45
N VAL A 41 2.98 -1.17 -14.20
CA VAL A 41 3.79 -2.27 -13.69
C VAL A 41 4.51 -3.03 -14.79
N LEU A 42 5.72 -3.49 -14.51
CA LEU A 42 6.45 -4.40 -15.39
C LEU A 42 5.72 -5.74 -15.53
N TRP A 43 5.86 -6.37 -16.68
CA TRP A 43 5.22 -7.66 -16.95
C TRP A 43 5.53 -8.71 -15.87
N SER A 44 6.78 -8.76 -15.41
CA SER A 44 7.25 -9.69 -14.39
C SER A 44 6.63 -9.49 -13.00
N GLU A 45 6.06 -8.31 -12.74
CA GLU A 45 5.50 -7.93 -11.44
C GLU A 45 3.95 -7.93 -11.43
N ARG A 46 3.33 -8.30 -12.55
CA ARG A 46 1.86 -8.17 -12.73
C ARG A 46 1.05 -9.00 -11.74
N GLU A 47 1.50 -10.18 -11.39
CA GLU A 47 0.80 -11.05 -10.45
C GLU A 47 0.74 -10.44 -9.05
N GLU A 48 1.88 -9.97 -8.56
CA GLU A 48 1.97 -9.29 -7.26
C GLU A 48 1.19 -7.97 -7.24
N ALA A 49 1.29 -7.19 -8.31
CA ALA A 49 0.54 -5.94 -8.46
C ALA A 49 -0.97 -6.19 -8.52
N ARG A 50 -1.42 -7.26 -9.18
CA ARG A 50 -2.83 -7.65 -9.20
C ARG A 50 -3.33 -7.96 -7.79
N ALA A 51 -2.58 -8.74 -7.02
CA ALA A 51 -2.96 -9.06 -5.64
C ALA A 51 -3.08 -7.79 -4.77
N ARG A 52 -2.15 -6.84 -4.90
CA ARG A 52 -2.24 -5.54 -4.20
C ARG A 52 -3.45 -4.73 -4.62
N LEU A 53 -3.75 -4.66 -5.92
CA LEU A 53 -4.93 -3.96 -6.44
C LEU A 53 -6.22 -4.56 -5.92
N ASP A 54 -6.35 -5.87 -5.97
CA ASP A 54 -7.55 -6.58 -5.54
C ASP A 54 -7.81 -6.36 -4.04
N ALA A 55 -6.77 -6.43 -3.22
CA ALA A 55 -6.86 -6.15 -1.78
C ALA A 55 -7.27 -4.70 -1.50
N ALA A 56 -6.71 -3.73 -2.20
CA ALA A 56 -7.06 -2.33 -2.06
C ALA A 56 -8.50 -2.04 -2.50
N CYS A 57 -8.93 -2.62 -3.63
CA CYS A 57 -10.31 -2.49 -4.12
C CYS A 57 -11.31 -3.09 -3.13
N GLU A 58 -11.00 -4.25 -2.56
CA GLU A 58 -11.86 -4.89 -1.56
C GLU A 58 -11.99 -4.02 -0.30
N SER A 59 -10.88 -3.50 0.20
CA SER A 59 -10.88 -2.58 1.35
C SER A 59 -11.70 -1.31 1.10
N LEU A 60 -11.65 -0.74 -0.10
CA LEU A 60 -12.49 0.41 -0.47
C LEU A 60 -13.98 0.04 -0.53
N ARG A 61 -14.31 -1.12 -1.10
CA ARG A 61 -15.70 -1.60 -1.19
C ARG A 61 -16.30 -1.87 0.19
N GLU A 62 -15.54 -2.42 1.12
CA GLU A 62 -15.96 -2.61 2.52
C GLU A 62 -16.33 -1.30 3.21
N GLN A 63 -15.78 -0.18 2.75
CA GLN A 63 -16.09 1.17 3.21
C GLN A 63 -17.20 1.86 2.41
N GLY A 64 -17.86 1.13 1.52
CA GLY A 64 -18.94 1.66 0.69
C GLY A 64 -18.47 2.46 -0.52
N ILE A 65 -17.17 2.40 -0.88
CA ILE A 65 -16.60 3.08 -2.03
C ILE A 65 -16.55 2.11 -3.22
N GLU A 66 -17.20 2.46 -4.32
CA GLU A 66 -17.11 1.67 -5.54
C GLU A 66 -15.69 1.77 -6.12
N ALA A 67 -15.03 0.62 -6.32
CA ALA A 67 -13.64 0.56 -6.74
C ALA A 67 -13.38 -0.58 -7.73
N GLU A 68 -12.54 -0.32 -8.71
CA GLU A 68 -11.99 -1.31 -9.65
C GLU A 68 -10.49 -1.12 -9.83
N GLY A 69 -9.77 -2.18 -10.17
CA GLY A 69 -8.33 -2.17 -10.39
C GLY A 69 -7.97 -2.51 -11.83
N VAL A 70 -7.02 -1.77 -12.39
CA VAL A 70 -6.49 -1.96 -13.74
C VAL A 70 -4.98 -2.00 -13.69
N LEU A 71 -4.37 -3.00 -14.32
CA LEU A 71 -2.92 -3.03 -14.59
C LEU A 71 -2.62 -2.31 -15.89
N GLY A 72 -1.70 -1.38 -15.88
CA GLY A 72 -1.29 -0.61 -17.05
C GLY A 72 0.14 -0.91 -17.50
N ASP A 73 0.55 -0.24 -18.57
CA ASP A 73 1.93 -0.26 -19.05
C ASP A 73 2.92 0.15 -17.94
N ALA A 74 4.16 -0.32 -18.02
CA ALA A 74 5.21 0.02 -17.07
C ALA A 74 5.56 1.52 -17.08
N ASP A 75 5.38 2.19 -18.22
CA ASP A 75 5.44 3.65 -18.28
C ASP A 75 4.10 4.24 -17.81
N PRO A 76 4.09 4.97 -16.68
CA PRO A 76 2.85 5.50 -16.12
C PRO A 76 2.14 6.51 -17.03
N VAL A 77 2.87 7.22 -17.91
CA VAL A 77 2.26 8.14 -18.87
C VAL A 77 1.50 7.36 -19.94
N VAL A 78 2.10 6.29 -20.44
CA VAL A 78 1.43 5.38 -21.41
C VAL A 78 0.22 4.72 -20.77
N ALA A 79 0.37 4.22 -19.53
CA ALA A 79 -0.73 3.61 -18.80
C ALA A 79 -1.92 4.57 -18.63
N VAL A 80 -1.66 5.83 -18.31
CA VAL A 80 -2.72 6.86 -18.24
C VAL A 80 -3.35 7.11 -19.60
N GLN A 81 -2.55 7.23 -20.67
CA GLN A 81 -3.09 7.44 -22.03
C GLN A 81 -4.04 6.35 -22.48
N GLU A 82 -3.75 5.10 -22.14
CA GLU A 82 -4.56 3.94 -22.52
C GLU A 82 -5.91 3.89 -21.79
N VAL A 83 -5.97 4.41 -20.56
CA VAL A 83 -7.16 4.32 -19.68
C VAL A 83 -7.95 5.61 -19.64
N TRP A 84 -7.30 6.75 -19.86
CA TRP A 84 -7.92 8.06 -19.73
C TRP A 84 -9.07 8.26 -20.73
N ASP A 85 -10.20 8.65 -20.19
CA ASP A 85 -11.38 9.05 -20.95
C ASP A 85 -12.06 10.23 -20.24
N PRO A 86 -12.08 11.43 -20.85
CA PRO A 86 -12.68 12.61 -20.24
C PRO A 86 -14.19 12.51 -20.04
N GLY A 87 -14.86 11.60 -20.75
CA GLY A 87 -16.27 11.29 -20.54
C GLY A 87 -16.53 10.35 -19.35
N ARG A 88 -15.48 9.71 -18.84
CA ARG A 88 -15.55 8.73 -17.76
C ARG A 88 -14.98 9.25 -16.45
N PHE A 89 -13.85 9.94 -16.51
CA PHE A 89 -13.13 10.39 -15.32
C PHE A 89 -13.24 11.90 -15.13
N ASP A 90 -13.39 12.33 -13.89
CA ASP A 90 -13.51 13.74 -13.50
C ASP A 90 -12.21 14.31 -12.95
N GLU A 91 -11.41 13.47 -12.30
CA GLU A 91 -10.19 13.89 -11.59
C GLU A 91 -9.15 12.77 -11.62
N ILE A 92 -7.88 13.14 -11.65
CA ILE A 92 -6.75 12.20 -11.54
C ILE A 92 -6.04 12.41 -10.22
N VAL A 93 -5.71 11.31 -9.54
CA VAL A 93 -4.88 11.28 -8.33
C VAL A 93 -3.61 10.50 -8.64
N VAL A 94 -2.45 11.09 -8.42
CA VAL A 94 -1.15 10.42 -8.50
C VAL A 94 -0.64 10.18 -7.08
N SER A 95 -0.38 8.93 -6.74
CA SER A 95 0.11 8.55 -5.41
C SER A 95 1.55 8.07 -5.48
N THR A 96 2.42 8.67 -4.67
CA THR A 96 3.84 8.33 -4.56
C THR A 96 4.28 8.21 -3.11
N PHE A 97 5.44 7.60 -2.86
CA PHE A 97 6.08 7.73 -1.56
C PHE A 97 6.73 9.10 -1.38
N ALA A 98 6.72 9.61 -0.14
CA ALA A 98 7.27 10.92 0.24
C ALA A 98 8.82 10.99 0.18
N SER A 99 9.50 9.87 0.02
CA SER A 99 10.94 9.87 -0.18
C SER A 99 11.26 10.28 -1.61
N GLY A 100 12.17 11.23 -1.82
CA GLY A 100 12.63 11.69 -3.13
C GLY A 100 13.20 10.61 -4.06
N ALA A 101 13.05 9.35 -3.70
CA ALA A 101 13.40 8.16 -4.45
C ALA A 101 12.29 7.70 -5.42
N SER A 102 11.11 8.31 -5.41
CA SER A 102 10.08 7.95 -6.38
C SER A 102 10.53 8.33 -7.80
N ARG A 103 10.71 7.32 -8.66
CA ARG A 103 11.07 7.55 -10.09
C ARG A 103 10.05 8.44 -10.78
N TRP A 104 8.80 8.41 -10.38
CA TRP A 104 7.72 9.22 -10.94
C TRP A 104 7.88 10.71 -10.62
N MET A 105 8.42 11.05 -9.44
CA MET A 105 8.70 12.45 -9.10
C MET A 105 9.91 12.98 -9.84
N GLN A 106 10.91 12.14 -10.16
CA GLN A 106 12.06 12.54 -10.98
C GLN A 106 11.66 12.93 -12.40
N VAL A 107 10.59 12.36 -12.93
CA VAL A 107 10.06 12.68 -14.27
C VAL A 107 8.86 13.62 -14.23
N ASP A 108 8.56 14.20 -13.07
CA ASP A 108 7.42 15.10 -12.84
C ASP A 108 6.11 14.55 -13.40
N LEU A 109 5.78 13.33 -13.00
CA LEU A 109 4.60 12.62 -13.51
C LEU A 109 3.30 13.41 -13.33
N PRO A 110 3.01 14.04 -12.17
CA PRO A 110 1.77 14.79 -12.01
C PRO A 110 1.59 15.88 -13.05
N HIS A 111 2.66 16.65 -13.36
CA HIS A 111 2.60 17.70 -14.36
C HIS A 111 2.44 17.15 -15.78
N ARG A 112 3.16 16.09 -16.11
CA ARG A 112 3.05 15.42 -17.43
C ARG A 112 1.64 14.87 -17.66
N VAL A 113 1.05 14.25 -16.65
CA VAL A 113 -0.32 13.73 -16.72
C VAL A 113 -1.33 14.87 -16.84
N ALA A 114 -1.18 15.94 -16.08
CA ALA A 114 -2.07 17.12 -16.18
C ALA A 114 -2.05 17.72 -17.57
N LYS A 115 -0.86 17.85 -18.14
CA LYS A 115 -0.68 18.41 -19.51
C LYS A 115 -1.26 17.49 -20.58
N LEU A 116 -1.14 16.17 -20.41
CA LEU A 116 -1.65 15.18 -21.34
C LEU A 116 -3.19 15.13 -21.37
N THR A 117 -3.79 15.21 -20.20
CA THR A 117 -5.22 14.97 -20.00
C THR A 117 -6.07 16.24 -19.93
N ASP A 118 -5.43 17.40 -19.81
CA ASP A 118 -6.08 18.68 -19.51
C ASP A 118 -7.03 18.59 -18.29
N CYS A 119 -6.66 17.77 -17.32
CA CYS A 119 -7.45 17.44 -16.13
C CYS A 119 -6.73 17.90 -14.87
N THR A 120 -7.50 18.20 -13.83
CA THR A 120 -6.94 18.46 -12.50
C THR A 120 -6.28 17.18 -11.97
N VAL A 121 -4.99 17.29 -11.66
CA VAL A 121 -4.22 16.21 -11.05
C VAL A 121 -3.89 16.57 -9.60
N ARG A 122 -4.31 15.70 -8.68
CA ARG A 122 -3.95 15.78 -7.26
C ARG A 122 -2.80 14.83 -6.98
N HIS A 123 -1.77 15.30 -6.32
CA HIS A 123 -0.67 14.48 -5.86
C HIS A 123 -0.83 14.15 -4.37
N ILE A 124 -0.72 12.87 -4.02
CA ILE A 124 -0.76 12.36 -2.66
C ILE A 124 0.57 11.69 -2.35
N GLU A 125 1.24 12.16 -1.32
CA GLU A 125 2.46 11.54 -0.81
C GLU A 125 2.13 10.65 0.39
N SER A 126 2.56 9.39 0.31
CA SER A 126 2.43 8.43 1.41
C SER A 126 3.80 8.15 2.03
N ARG A 127 3.83 7.99 3.34
CA ARG A 127 5.04 7.52 4.02
C ARG A 127 5.11 6.01 3.90
N PRO A 128 6.31 5.43 3.66
CA PRO A 128 6.50 3.99 3.78
C PRO A 128 6.09 3.55 5.19
N GLU A 129 5.23 2.56 5.30
CA GLU A 129 4.95 1.95 6.59
C GLU A 129 6.22 1.24 7.09
N PRO A 130 6.60 1.42 8.37
CA PRO A 130 7.67 0.62 8.94
C PRO A 130 7.26 -0.86 8.83
N ALA A 131 8.19 -1.70 8.37
CA ALA A 131 7.97 -3.14 8.34
C ALA A 131 7.49 -3.58 9.75
N PRO A 132 6.50 -4.50 9.85
CA PRO A 132 6.07 -4.99 11.14
C PRO A 132 7.29 -5.53 11.88
N VAL A 133 7.57 -4.92 13.03
CA VAL A 133 8.63 -5.40 13.91
C VAL A 133 8.24 -6.81 14.32
N PRO A 134 9.03 -7.84 14.00
CA PRO A 134 8.73 -9.17 14.47
C PRO A 134 8.63 -9.13 16.00
N PRO A 135 7.66 -9.83 16.61
CA PRO A 135 7.54 -9.84 18.05
C PRO A 135 8.90 -10.22 18.65
N ALA A 136 9.37 -9.41 19.58
CA ALA A 136 10.62 -9.67 20.29
C ALA A 136 10.56 -11.11 20.79
N ALA A 137 11.57 -11.91 20.44
CA ALA A 137 11.71 -13.24 20.99
C ALA A 137 11.63 -13.13 22.53
N PRO A 138 10.86 -14.00 23.20
CA PRO A 138 10.81 -13.96 24.65
C PRO A 138 12.23 -14.04 25.19
N PRO A 139 12.57 -13.28 26.23
CA PRO A 139 13.89 -13.35 26.81
C PRO A 139 14.17 -14.80 27.18
N GLU A 140 15.20 -15.36 26.60
CA GLU A 140 15.72 -16.64 27.06
C GLU A 140 16.19 -16.41 28.49
N HIS A 141 15.48 -16.99 29.44
CA HIS A 141 15.94 -17.01 30.84
C HIS A 141 17.06 -18.04 30.93
N PRO A 142 18.33 -17.63 30.98
CA PRO A 142 19.39 -18.56 31.29
C PRO A 142 19.29 -18.86 32.77
N GLY A 143 18.96 -20.08 33.13
CA GLY A 143 19.27 -20.54 34.47
C GLY A 143 18.16 -21.07 35.35
N LEU A 144 17.34 -22.00 34.87
CA LEU A 144 16.57 -22.85 35.77
C LEU A 144 16.99 -24.33 35.72
N LEU A 145 18.05 -24.67 35.01
CA LEU A 145 18.52 -26.07 34.94
C LEU A 145 19.82 -26.34 35.73
N GLU A 146 20.44 -25.33 36.33
CA GLU A 146 21.65 -25.58 37.13
C GLU A 146 21.42 -25.79 38.62
N SER A 147 20.22 -25.62 39.13
CA SER A 147 19.95 -25.83 40.56
C SER A 147 19.59 -27.26 40.91
N ALA A 148 19.48 -28.17 39.94
CA ALA A 148 19.05 -29.55 40.20
C ALA A 148 20.21 -30.57 40.36
N VAL A 149 21.46 -30.18 40.12
CA VAL A 149 22.62 -31.08 40.14
C VAL A 149 23.42 -31.03 41.46
N GLY A 150 23.12 -30.05 42.31
CA GLY A 150 23.84 -29.83 43.56
C GLY A 150 23.41 -30.62 44.77
N LEU A 151 22.37 -31.43 44.71
CA LEU A 151 21.73 -32.00 45.93
C LEU A 151 21.86 -33.52 46.09
N LEU A 152 22.71 -34.21 45.33
CA LEU A 152 22.89 -35.68 45.46
C LEU A 152 24.33 -36.10 45.83
N ARG A 153 24.97 -35.31 46.65
CA ARG A 153 26.30 -35.69 47.17
C ARG A 153 26.41 -35.44 48.66
N THR A 154 25.63 -36.11 49.46
CA THR A 154 25.98 -36.34 50.86
C THR A 154 25.33 -37.63 51.36
N GLY A 155 26.15 -38.57 51.66
CA GLY A 155 25.69 -39.63 52.58
C GLY A 155 26.04 -41.03 52.12
N THR A 156 27.27 -41.45 52.20
CA THR A 156 27.55 -42.81 52.62
C THR A 156 28.89 -42.81 53.34
N ARG A 157 28.81 -42.69 54.66
CA ARG A 157 29.84 -43.24 55.52
C ARG A 157 29.32 -44.52 56.13
N GLY A 158 29.65 -45.59 55.49
CA GLY A 158 29.59 -46.90 56.14
C GLY A 158 30.67 -46.99 57.17
N ARG A 159 30.27 -47.40 58.33
CA ARG A 159 31.17 -47.79 59.41
C ARG A 159 31.11 -49.30 59.52
N ALA A 160 32.25 -49.94 59.40
CA ALA A 160 32.47 -51.30 59.83
C ALA A 160 32.55 -51.38 61.31
#